data_6c6f3b25e5af1ca8c017b1e9d502bf31
#
_entry.id   6c6f3b25e5af1ca8c017b1e9d502bf31
#
_cell.length_a   1.000
_cell.length_b   1.000
_cell.length_c   1.000
_cell.angle_alpha   90.00
_cell.angle_beta   90.00
_cell.angle_gamma   90.00
#
_symmetry.space_group_name_H-M   'P 1'
#
loop_
_entity.id
_entity.type
_entity.pdbx_description
1 polymer ?
#
loop_
_entity_poly.entity_id
_entity_poly.type
_entity_poly.pdbx_seq_one_letter_code
_entity_poly.pdbx_strand_id
1 'polypeptide(L)'
;MNLILDASAVLALLNAEPGASVVAGAISDAAISAVNLSEVVAKLIKGGMPAEAVRETLQELELEVISFDAHQAYEAGLLRISTRSLGLSFGDRACLGLAQRHGVPVLTTDRNWSRLDAGIEVQLAR
;
A
#
# COMPACT_ATOMS: atom_id res chain seq x y z
N MET A 1 -9.01 6.48 9.84
CA MET A 1 -8.46 6.00 8.55
C MET A 1 -9.60 5.68 7.59
N ASN A 2 -9.56 6.28 6.42
CA ASN A 2 -10.59 6.10 5.40
C ASN A 2 -10.05 5.43 4.14
N LEU A 3 -8.77 5.09 4.12
CA LEU A 3 -8.09 4.63 2.91
C LEU A 3 -6.83 3.88 3.28
N ILE A 4 -6.53 2.81 2.54
CA ILE A 4 -5.26 2.09 2.68
C ILE A 4 -4.40 2.37 1.45
N LEU A 5 -3.13 2.70 1.68
CA LEU A 5 -2.16 2.91 0.62
C LEU A 5 -1.35 1.64 0.41
N ASP A 6 -1.08 1.29 -0.85
CA ASP A 6 -0.06 0.29 -1.14
C ASP A 6 1.31 0.98 -1.27
N ALA A 7 2.37 0.18 -1.45
CA ALA A 7 3.72 0.73 -1.58
C ALA A 7 3.85 1.63 -2.82
N SER A 8 3.18 1.28 -3.92
CA SER A 8 3.28 2.06 -5.16
C SER A 8 2.76 3.48 -4.99
N ALA A 9 1.69 3.67 -4.23
CA ALA A 9 1.13 5.00 -3.98
C ALA A 9 2.11 5.87 -3.19
N VAL A 10 2.68 5.32 -2.12
CA VAL A 10 3.67 6.07 -1.31
C VAL A 10 4.91 6.40 -2.14
N LEU A 11 5.39 5.46 -2.95
CA LEU A 11 6.55 5.69 -3.81
C LEU A 11 6.27 6.75 -4.87
N ALA A 12 5.07 6.77 -5.43
CA ALA A 12 4.69 7.81 -6.39
C ALA A 12 4.76 9.20 -5.76
N LEU A 13 4.30 9.33 -4.51
CA LEU A 13 4.41 10.59 -3.77
C LEU A 13 5.86 10.98 -3.55
N LEU A 14 6.68 10.06 -3.03
CA LEU A 14 8.07 10.36 -2.65
C LEU A 14 8.96 10.62 -3.86
N ASN A 15 8.70 9.96 -4.99
CA ASN A 15 9.48 10.09 -6.21
C ASN A 15 8.90 11.10 -7.20
N ALA A 16 7.87 11.84 -6.80
CA ALA A 16 7.19 12.83 -7.65
C ALA A 16 6.74 12.23 -8.99
N GLU A 17 6.20 11.03 -8.94
CA GLU A 17 5.68 10.33 -10.13
C GLU A 17 4.23 10.75 -10.41
N PRO A 18 3.69 10.42 -11.60
CA PRO A 18 2.27 10.67 -11.87
C PRO A 18 1.38 10.07 -10.79
N GLY A 19 0.42 10.83 -10.30
CA GLY A 19 -0.45 10.45 -9.18
C GLY A 19 -0.01 10.99 -7.83
N ALA A 20 1.18 11.60 -7.74
CA ALA A 20 1.70 12.12 -6.46
C ALA A 20 0.73 13.10 -5.80
N SER A 21 0.08 13.97 -6.55
CA SER A 21 -0.85 14.95 -5.99
C SER A 21 -2.11 14.30 -5.42
N VAL A 22 -2.58 13.23 -6.03
CA VAL A 22 -3.73 12.46 -5.52
C VAL A 22 -3.37 11.84 -4.17
N VAL A 23 -2.20 11.22 -4.08
CA VAL A 23 -1.73 10.60 -2.82
C VAL A 23 -1.52 11.68 -1.76
N ALA A 24 -0.90 12.79 -2.11
CA ALA A 24 -0.67 13.90 -1.17
C ALA A 24 -1.98 14.41 -0.55
N GLY A 25 -3.04 14.49 -1.34
CA GLY A 25 -4.35 14.93 -0.87
C GLY A 25 -5.06 13.92 0.02
N ALA A 26 -4.66 12.65 -0.02
CA ALA A 26 -5.32 11.56 0.73
C ALA A 26 -4.54 11.10 1.96
N ILE A 27 -3.26 11.47 2.06
CA ILE A 27 -2.34 10.83 3.01
C ILE A 27 -2.70 11.05 4.48
N SER A 28 -3.28 12.20 4.82
CA SER A 28 -3.64 12.50 6.21
C SER A 28 -4.75 11.58 6.75
N ASP A 29 -5.53 10.97 5.86
CA ASP A 29 -6.67 10.11 6.17
C ASP A 29 -6.38 8.65 5.87
N ALA A 30 -5.15 8.32 5.54
CA ALA A 30 -4.75 7.00 5.06
C ALA A 30 -3.88 6.27 6.06
N ALA A 31 -3.83 4.95 5.90
CA ALA A 31 -2.92 4.09 6.64
C ALA A 31 -2.21 3.15 5.66
N ILE A 32 -1.12 2.55 6.13
CA ILE A 32 -0.35 1.58 5.36
C ILE A 32 -0.07 0.35 6.23
N SER A 33 -0.10 -0.83 5.63
CA SER A 33 0.35 -2.04 6.31
C SER A 33 1.85 -1.98 6.57
N ALA A 34 2.28 -2.51 7.72
CA ALA A 34 3.71 -2.65 8.02
C ALA A 34 4.45 -3.43 6.93
N VAL A 35 3.78 -4.37 6.26
CA VAL A 35 4.38 -5.11 5.12
C VAL A 35 4.71 -4.16 3.97
N ASN A 36 3.77 -3.31 3.62
CA ASN A 36 3.96 -2.37 2.51
C ASN A 36 4.93 -1.25 2.88
N LEU A 37 4.99 -0.86 4.15
CA LEU A 37 6.02 0.05 4.62
C LEU A 37 7.41 -0.53 4.39
N SER A 38 7.59 -1.82 4.70
CA SER A 38 8.87 -2.51 4.46
C SER A 38 9.25 -2.50 2.98
N GLU A 39 8.27 -2.70 2.09
CA GLU A 39 8.50 -2.61 0.65
C GLU A 39 8.97 -1.21 0.22
N VAL A 40 8.35 -0.17 0.77
CA VAL A 40 8.75 1.22 0.49
C VAL A 40 10.20 1.45 0.91
N VAL A 41 10.53 1.05 2.15
CA VAL A 41 11.91 1.18 2.67
C VAL A 41 12.90 0.49 1.75
N ALA A 42 12.63 -0.76 1.39
CA ALA A 42 13.53 -1.55 0.55
C ALA A 42 13.74 -0.91 -0.83
N LYS A 43 12.68 -0.37 -1.43
CA LYS A 43 12.79 0.26 -2.74
C LYS A 43 13.54 1.59 -2.70
N LEU A 44 13.36 2.38 -1.65
CA LEU A 44 14.11 3.62 -1.49
C LEU A 44 15.61 3.33 -1.32
N ILE A 45 15.96 2.33 -0.53
CA ILE A 45 17.34 1.88 -0.35
C ILE A 45 17.93 1.41 -1.69
N LYS A 46 17.17 0.59 -2.42
CA LYS A 46 17.60 0.09 -3.73
C LYS A 46 17.85 1.23 -4.72
N GLY A 47 17.05 2.30 -4.61
CA GLY A 47 17.20 3.50 -5.44
C GLY A 47 18.36 4.40 -5.05
N GLY A 48 19.10 4.07 -3.99
CA GLY A 48 20.28 4.81 -3.59
C GLY A 48 20.11 5.74 -2.39
N MET A 49 18.94 5.80 -1.79
CA MET A 49 18.69 6.65 -0.63
C MET A 49 19.40 6.06 0.61
N PRO A 50 20.21 6.84 1.35
CA PRO A 50 20.82 6.34 2.58
C PRO A 50 19.79 6.02 3.65
N ALA A 51 20.10 5.03 4.51
CA ALA A 51 19.16 4.55 5.52
C ALA A 51 18.60 5.67 6.42
N GLU A 52 19.43 6.60 6.85
CA GLU A 52 19.00 7.72 7.69
C GLU A 52 18.01 8.63 6.94
N ALA A 53 18.26 8.89 5.67
CA ALA A 53 17.38 9.71 4.84
C ALA A 53 16.03 9.02 4.64
N VAL A 54 16.03 7.69 4.49
CA VAL A 54 14.77 6.92 4.39
C VAL A 54 13.94 7.12 5.66
N ARG A 55 14.57 6.97 6.82
CA ARG A 55 13.90 7.12 8.11
C ARG A 55 13.29 8.51 8.26
N GLU A 56 14.07 9.54 7.98
CA GLU A 56 13.61 10.93 8.09
C GLU A 56 12.46 11.22 7.12
N THR A 57 12.58 10.78 5.88
CA THR A 57 11.57 10.98 4.85
C THR A 57 10.24 10.37 5.25
N LEU A 58 10.27 9.12 5.74
CA LEU A 58 9.04 8.42 6.12
C LEU A 58 8.42 8.99 7.40
N GLN A 59 9.26 9.44 8.35
CA GLN A 59 8.74 10.09 9.55
C GLN A 59 8.00 11.40 9.23
N GLU A 60 8.49 12.15 8.25
CA GLU A 60 7.84 13.40 7.84
C GLU A 60 6.45 13.20 7.25
N LEU A 61 6.17 12.03 6.69
CA LEU A 61 4.85 11.73 6.15
C LEU A 61 3.79 11.55 7.24
N GLU A 62 4.20 11.23 8.45
CA GLU A 62 3.30 10.96 9.58
C GLU A 62 2.23 9.93 9.24
N LEU A 63 2.62 8.91 8.46
CA LEU A 63 1.71 7.83 8.06
C LEU A 63 1.28 7.00 9.26
N GLU A 64 0.01 6.66 9.30
CA GLU A 64 -0.48 5.65 10.23
C GLU A 64 -0.05 4.28 9.72
N VAL A 65 0.75 3.54 10.50
CA VAL A 65 1.21 2.20 10.14
C VAL A 65 0.46 1.17 10.97
N ILE A 66 -0.15 0.21 10.28
CA ILE A 66 -0.91 -0.86 10.93
C ILE A 66 -0.03 -2.11 10.97
N SER A 67 0.18 -2.64 12.18
CA SER A 67 0.97 -3.87 12.37
C SER A 67 0.34 -5.04 11.63
N PHE A 68 1.20 -5.92 11.10
CA PHE A 68 0.78 -7.11 10.39
C PHE A 68 0.88 -8.31 11.32
N ASP A 69 -0.26 -8.77 11.82
CA ASP A 69 -0.33 -9.84 12.81
C ASP A 69 -0.71 -11.19 12.17
N ALA A 70 -0.80 -12.24 12.99
CA ALA A 70 -1.11 -13.59 12.52
C ALA A 70 -2.50 -13.68 11.88
N HIS A 71 -3.47 -12.92 12.40
CA HIS A 71 -4.81 -12.91 11.84
C HIS A 71 -4.80 -12.30 10.43
N GLN A 72 -4.10 -11.20 10.25
CA GLN A 72 -3.93 -10.58 8.93
C GLN A 72 -3.15 -11.48 7.98
N ALA A 73 -2.15 -12.21 8.48
CA ALA A 73 -1.40 -13.17 7.67
C ALA A 73 -2.32 -14.25 7.10
N TYR A 74 -3.23 -14.74 7.92
CA TYR A 74 -4.20 -15.75 7.48
C TYR A 74 -5.14 -15.17 6.41
N GLU A 75 -5.70 -13.99 6.66
CA GLU A 75 -6.61 -13.34 5.72
C GLU A 75 -5.91 -13.04 4.38
N ALA A 76 -4.68 -12.53 4.43
CA ALA A 76 -3.91 -12.24 3.21
C ALA A 76 -3.63 -13.52 2.41
N GLY A 77 -3.35 -14.62 3.11
CA GLY A 77 -3.16 -15.91 2.48
C GLY A 77 -4.41 -16.40 1.77
N LEU A 78 -5.58 -16.26 2.40
CA LEU A 78 -6.86 -16.66 1.81
C LEU A 78 -7.21 -15.85 0.56
N LEU A 79 -6.77 -14.61 0.46
CA LEU A 79 -6.99 -13.79 -0.74
C LEU A 79 -6.35 -14.39 -1.99
N ARG A 80 -5.40 -15.31 -1.84
CA ARG A 80 -4.82 -16.02 -2.97
C ARG A 80 -5.91 -16.69 -3.82
N ILE A 81 -6.98 -17.13 -3.20
CA ILE A 81 -8.08 -17.83 -3.88
C ILE A 81 -8.74 -16.94 -4.93
N SER A 82 -9.08 -15.70 -4.56
CA SER A 82 -9.80 -14.76 -5.43
C SER A 82 -8.86 -13.92 -6.31
N THR A 83 -7.55 -13.91 -6.04
CA THR A 83 -6.60 -13.06 -6.77
C THR A 83 -5.60 -13.85 -7.61
N ARG A 84 -5.78 -15.17 -7.71
CA ARG A 84 -4.84 -16.06 -8.39
C ARG A 84 -4.56 -15.64 -9.84
N SER A 85 -5.59 -15.27 -10.57
CA SER A 85 -5.48 -14.91 -11.98
C SER A 85 -4.72 -13.61 -12.22
N LEU A 86 -4.61 -12.76 -11.20
CA LEU A 86 -3.91 -11.47 -11.31
C LEU A 86 -2.45 -11.56 -10.90
N GLY A 87 -2.01 -12.69 -10.34
CA GLY A 87 -0.62 -12.89 -9.94
C GLY A 87 -0.14 -11.91 -8.87
N LEU A 88 -1.01 -11.54 -7.94
CA LEU A 88 -0.68 -10.57 -6.91
C LEU A 88 0.37 -11.11 -5.94
N SER A 89 1.30 -10.24 -5.55
CA SER A 89 2.35 -10.55 -4.59
C SER A 89 1.80 -10.66 -3.17
N PHE A 90 2.64 -11.14 -2.25
CA PHE A 90 2.30 -11.13 -0.82
C PHE A 90 2.00 -9.70 -0.34
N GLY A 91 2.83 -8.72 -0.71
CA GLY A 91 2.59 -7.32 -0.32
C GLY A 91 1.26 -6.80 -0.82
N ASP A 92 0.89 -7.12 -2.06
CA ASP A 92 -0.41 -6.75 -2.61
C ASP A 92 -1.55 -7.33 -1.76
N ARG A 93 -1.44 -8.61 -1.42
CA ARG A 93 -2.48 -9.28 -0.63
C ARG A 93 -2.52 -8.77 0.82
N ALA A 94 -1.38 -8.39 1.39
CA ALA A 94 -1.36 -7.78 2.72
C ALA A 94 -2.12 -6.44 2.73
N CYS A 95 -1.91 -5.62 1.71
CA CYS A 95 -2.61 -4.35 1.54
C CYS A 95 -4.12 -4.56 1.37
N LEU A 96 -4.49 -5.44 0.46
CA LEU A 96 -5.90 -5.72 0.16
C LEU A 96 -6.62 -6.35 1.35
N GLY A 97 -5.96 -7.25 2.07
CA GLY A 97 -6.54 -7.86 3.26
C GLY A 97 -6.80 -6.84 4.36
N LEU A 98 -5.92 -5.87 4.52
CA LEU A 98 -6.12 -4.79 5.49
C LEU A 98 -7.33 -3.94 5.12
N ALA A 99 -7.45 -3.57 3.85
CA ALA A 99 -8.59 -2.80 3.37
C ALA A 99 -9.90 -3.55 3.55
N GLN A 100 -9.91 -4.84 3.23
CA GLN A 100 -11.07 -5.70 3.39
C GLN A 100 -11.51 -5.77 4.86
N ARG A 101 -10.56 -5.92 5.77
CA ARG A 101 -10.82 -6.00 7.20
C ARG A 101 -11.47 -4.73 7.74
N HIS A 102 -11.04 -3.58 7.26
CA HIS A 102 -11.55 -2.27 7.73
C HIS A 102 -12.71 -1.74 6.89
N GLY A 103 -13.06 -2.41 5.80
CA GLY A 103 -14.15 -1.96 4.94
C GLY A 103 -13.88 -0.63 4.27
N VAL A 104 -12.63 -0.35 3.92
CA VAL A 104 -12.20 0.90 3.28
C VAL A 104 -11.54 0.62 1.93
N PRO A 105 -11.50 1.60 1.03
CA PRO A 105 -10.84 1.40 -0.26
C PRO A 105 -9.32 1.39 -0.16
N VAL A 106 -8.67 0.91 -1.22
CA VAL A 106 -7.23 1.02 -1.40
C VAL A 106 -6.93 2.08 -2.45
N LEU A 107 -5.80 2.77 -2.30
CA LEU A 107 -5.26 3.68 -3.31
C LEU A 107 -3.94 3.10 -3.81
N THR A 108 -3.86 2.89 -5.12
CA THR A 108 -2.71 2.27 -5.77
C THR A 108 -2.43 2.97 -7.10
N THR A 109 -1.21 2.80 -7.63
CA THR A 109 -0.90 3.20 -8.99
C THR A 109 -0.95 2.02 -9.96
N ASP A 110 -1.20 0.81 -9.47
CA ASP A 110 -1.24 -0.40 -10.29
C ASP A 110 -2.61 -0.57 -10.93
N ARG A 111 -2.70 -0.26 -12.23
CA ARG A 111 -3.95 -0.34 -12.98
C ARG A 111 -4.51 -1.75 -13.07
N ASN A 112 -3.67 -2.76 -12.90
CA ASN A 112 -4.12 -4.16 -12.94
C ASN A 112 -5.11 -4.46 -11.80
N TRP A 113 -5.04 -3.70 -10.71
CA TRP A 113 -5.96 -3.89 -9.57
C TRP A 113 -7.40 -3.49 -9.89
N SER A 114 -7.64 -2.73 -10.97
CA SER A 114 -9.01 -2.41 -11.40
C SER A 114 -9.77 -3.66 -11.84
N ARG A 115 -9.06 -4.77 -12.08
CA ARG A 115 -9.65 -6.05 -12.49
C ARG A 115 -9.99 -6.95 -11.31
N LEU A 116 -9.73 -6.48 -10.08
CA LEU A 116 -10.05 -7.25 -8.88
C LEU A 116 -11.57 -7.42 -8.71
N ASP A 117 -11.93 -8.64 -8.33
CA ASP A 117 -13.32 -8.99 -8.01
C ASP A 117 -13.32 -9.70 -6.65
N ALA A 118 -12.96 -8.94 -5.60
CA ALA A 118 -12.84 -9.46 -4.24
C ALA A 118 -13.63 -8.61 -3.25
N GLY A 119 -14.53 -7.76 -3.74
CA GLY A 119 -15.35 -6.90 -2.90
C GLY A 119 -14.60 -5.75 -2.25
N ILE A 120 -13.42 -5.39 -2.79
CA ILE A 120 -12.59 -4.29 -2.28
C ILE A 120 -12.63 -3.16 -3.30
N GLU A 121 -12.98 -1.96 -2.84
CA GLU A 121 -12.96 -0.80 -3.73
C GLU A 121 -11.50 -0.40 -4.01
N VAL A 122 -11.17 -0.24 -5.28
CA VAL A 122 -9.84 0.18 -5.72
C VAL A 122 -9.94 1.57 -6.32
N GLN A 123 -9.13 2.49 -5.80
CA GLN A 123 -8.97 3.83 -6.36
C GLN A 123 -7.59 3.91 -6.99
N LEU A 124 -7.52 4.41 -8.22
CA LEU A 124 -6.27 4.57 -8.93
C LEU A 124 -5.76 6.00 -8.78
N ALA A 125 -4.49 6.15 -8.42
CA ALA A 125 -3.87 7.46 -8.30
C ALA A 125 -3.49 8.04 -9.67
N ARG A 126 -3.41 7.15 -10.69
CA ARG A 126 -3.08 7.59 -12.06
C ARG A 126 -3.61 6.64 -13.13
#